data_b2178eb282f608b17dbfb84375933c49
#
_entry.id   b2178eb282f608b17dbfb84375933c49
#
_cell.length_a   1.000
_cell.length_b   1.000
_cell.length_c   1.000
_cell.angle_alpha   90.00
_cell.angle_beta   90.00
_cell.angle_gamma   90.00
#
_symmetry.space_group_name_H-M   'P 1'
#
loop_
_entity.id
_entity.type
_entity.pdbx_description
1 polymer ?
#
loop_
_entity_poly.entity_id
_entity_poly.type
_entity_poly.pdbx_seq_one_letter_code
_entity_poly.pdbx_strand_id
1 'polypeptide(L)'
;MCFYKTKQSKVLKAKRDIKVYKIGVYADESIFNSFFYQEFEYPVNQIVFTEVKFTDTIDWGFHSYINCELVSSYNKINLYSCEKLIHWISLQTVYLGEFIIPKGATYCLNKYGEVVSDKLMYTGNHIEITSDKIYNSKELWKEK
;
A
#
# COMPACT_ATOMS: atom_id res chain seq x y z
N MET A 1 7.85 -9.23 1.98
CA MET A 1 7.68 -8.94 0.54
C MET A 1 8.81 -8.02 0.09
N CYS A 2 9.46 -8.36 -1.00
CA CYS A 2 10.60 -7.59 -1.51
C CYS A 2 10.14 -6.62 -2.60
N PHE A 3 10.72 -5.44 -2.60
CA PHE A 3 10.55 -4.46 -3.66
C PHE A 3 11.71 -4.59 -4.65
N TYR A 4 11.40 -4.76 -5.91
CA TYR A 4 12.40 -4.85 -6.97
C TYR A 4 12.44 -3.57 -7.79
N LYS A 5 13.61 -2.93 -7.85
CA LYS A 5 13.82 -1.79 -8.73
C LYS A 5 13.73 -2.23 -10.18
N THR A 6 13.13 -1.40 -10.99
CA THR A 6 13.15 -1.53 -12.46
C THR A 6 14.09 -0.47 -13.04
N LYS A 7 14.35 -0.53 -14.37
CA LYS A 7 15.23 0.45 -15.03
C LYS A 7 14.78 1.90 -14.83
N GLN A 8 13.47 2.13 -14.65
CA GLN A 8 12.90 3.46 -14.43
C GLN A 8 12.84 3.85 -12.95
N SER A 9 13.17 2.96 -12.04
CA SER A 9 13.10 3.23 -10.61
C SER A 9 14.21 4.19 -10.20
N LYS A 10 13.81 5.25 -9.49
CA LYS A 10 14.72 6.24 -8.93
C LYS A 10 14.40 6.45 -7.48
N VAL A 11 15.43 6.72 -6.68
CA VAL A 11 15.27 7.13 -5.29
C VAL A 11 15.05 8.64 -5.28
N LEU A 12 13.91 9.06 -4.78
CA LEU A 12 13.47 10.45 -4.80
C LEU A 12 13.11 10.92 -3.39
N LYS A 13 13.12 12.23 -3.22
CA LYS A 13 12.52 12.86 -2.05
C LYS A 13 11.16 13.42 -2.41
N ALA A 14 10.16 13.18 -1.55
CA ALA A 14 8.82 13.67 -1.75
C ALA A 14 8.81 15.20 -1.64
N LYS A 15 8.45 15.87 -2.72
CA LYS A 15 8.33 17.34 -2.77
C LYS A 15 7.01 17.82 -2.19
N ARG A 16 6.05 16.91 -2.04
CA ARG A 16 4.72 17.14 -1.46
C ARG A 16 4.23 15.82 -0.86
N ASP A 17 3.15 15.85 -0.14
CA ASP A 17 2.50 14.66 0.38
C ASP A 17 1.98 13.80 -0.78
N ILE A 18 2.25 12.51 -0.73
CA ILE A 18 1.85 11.55 -1.78
C ILE A 18 0.86 10.56 -1.19
N LYS A 19 -0.34 10.49 -1.77
CA LYS A 19 -1.36 9.52 -1.37
C LYS A 19 -0.99 8.14 -1.90
N VAL A 20 -1.00 7.14 -1.01
CA VAL A 20 -0.73 5.73 -1.32
C VAL A 20 -1.68 4.83 -0.57
N TYR A 21 -1.66 3.55 -0.87
CA TYR A 21 -2.61 2.57 -0.32
C TYR A 21 -1.89 1.32 0.18
N LYS A 22 -2.41 0.75 1.26
CA LYS A 22 -1.94 -0.52 1.82
C LYS A 22 -3.12 -1.44 2.11
N ILE A 23 -2.86 -2.73 2.05
CA ILE A 23 -3.79 -3.75 2.51
C ILE A 23 -3.49 -4.09 3.96
N GLY A 24 -4.53 -4.28 4.74
CA GLY A 24 -4.40 -4.61 6.16
C GLY A 24 -5.41 -5.65 6.62
N VAL A 25 -5.17 -6.19 7.80
CA VAL A 25 -6.03 -7.18 8.46
C VAL A 25 -6.97 -6.55 9.48
N TYR A 26 -6.68 -5.35 9.91
CA TYR A 26 -7.52 -4.56 10.81
C TYR A 26 -7.38 -3.08 10.48
N ALA A 27 -8.50 -2.37 10.50
CA ALA A 27 -8.51 -0.93 10.36
C ALA A 27 -9.72 -0.32 11.07
N ASP A 28 -9.48 0.77 11.77
CA ASP A 28 -10.51 1.67 12.26
C ASP A 28 -10.04 3.12 12.10
N GLU A 29 -10.77 4.08 12.66
CA GLU A 29 -10.43 5.49 12.51
C GLU A 29 -9.14 5.90 13.21
N SER A 30 -8.65 5.09 14.14
CA SER A 30 -7.49 5.41 14.97
C SER A 30 -6.25 4.60 14.63
N ILE A 31 -6.39 3.42 14.02
CA ILE A 31 -5.29 2.51 13.81
C ILE A 31 -5.47 1.64 12.58
N PHE A 32 -4.36 1.24 11.97
CA PHE A 32 -4.31 0.32 10.85
C PHE A 32 -3.24 -0.72 11.09
N ASN A 33 -3.60 -2.02 10.95
CA ASN A 33 -2.65 -3.13 11.02
C ASN A 33 -2.38 -3.67 9.63
N SER A 34 -1.12 -3.71 9.26
CA SER A 34 -0.68 -4.20 7.96
C SER A 34 -1.03 -5.68 7.74
N PHE A 35 -1.31 -6.07 6.49
CA PHE A 35 -1.56 -7.46 6.13
C PHE A 35 -0.32 -8.33 6.35
N PHE A 36 0.83 -7.89 5.85
CA PHE A 36 2.12 -8.44 6.16
C PHE A 36 2.65 -7.72 7.40
N TYR A 37 3.29 -8.40 8.32
CA TYR A 37 3.71 -7.81 9.60
C TYR A 37 2.52 -7.30 10.42
N GLN A 38 1.58 -8.21 10.73
CA GLN A 38 0.30 -7.88 11.35
C GLN A 38 0.42 -7.21 12.72
N GLU A 39 1.50 -7.45 13.45
CA GLU A 39 1.78 -6.80 14.72
C GLU A 39 2.24 -5.35 14.57
N PHE A 40 2.57 -4.90 13.36
CA PHE A 40 2.91 -3.51 13.14
C PHE A 40 1.66 -2.67 13.00
N GLU A 41 1.53 -1.66 13.85
CA GLU A 41 0.38 -0.78 13.90
C GLU A 41 0.74 0.62 13.42
N TYR A 42 -0.16 1.21 12.62
CA TYR A 42 -0.04 2.60 12.15
C TYR A 42 -1.07 3.45 12.86
N PRO A 43 -0.70 4.21 13.91
CA PRO A 43 -1.63 5.15 14.55
C PRO A 43 -2.01 6.27 13.60
N VAL A 44 -3.28 6.70 13.63
CA VAL A 44 -3.79 7.75 12.74
C VAL A 44 -3.01 9.06 12.92
N ASN A 45 -2.71 9.74 11.82
CA ASN A 45 -2.07 11.04 11.78
C ASN A 45 -0.67 11.09 12.45
N GLN A 46 -0.04 9.95 12.61
CA GLN A 46 1.32 9.87 13.13
C GLN A 46 2.27 9.39 12.05
N ILE A 47 3.34 10.15 11.80
CA ILE A 47 4.37 9.75 10.87
C ILE A 47 5.24 8.69 11.53
N VAL A 48 5.29 7.51 10.93
CA VAL A 48 6.22 6.45 11.34
C VAL A 48 7.45 6.50 10.45
N PHE A 49 8.60 6.14 10.99
CA PHE A 49 9.88 6.20 10.30
C PHE A 49 10.64 4.88 10.45
N THR A 50 11.32 4.49 9.40
CA THR A 50 12.31 3.42 9.44
C THR A 50 13.48 3.75 8.51
N GLU A 51 14.64 3.24 8.82
CA GLU A 51 15.79 3.36 7.94
C GLU A 51 15.65 2.37 6.78
N VAL A 52 15.85 2.85 5.55
CA VAL A 52 15.72 2.03 4.35
C VAL A 52 17.04 2.09 3.57
N LYS A 53 17.53 0.93 3.17
CA LYS A 53 18.66 0.82 2.25
C LYS A 53 18.11 0.67 0.84
N PHE A 54 18.25 1.70 0.02
CA PHE A 54 17.70 1.74 -1.33
C PHE A 54 18.66 1.08 -2.34
N THR A 55 18.85 -0.22 -2.19
CA THR A 55 19.61 -1.07 -3.12
C THR A 55 18.69 -1.60 -4.23
N ASP A 56 19.17 -2.49 -5.10
CA ASP A 56 18.35 -3.02 -6.20
C ASP A 56 17.17 -3.86 -5.73
N THR A 57 17.33 -4.57 -4.61
CA THR A 57 16.24 -5.27 -3.94
C THR A 57 16.09 -4.67 -2.54
N ILE A 58 14.90 -4.19 -2.22
CA ILE A 58 14.64 -3.54 -0.94
C ILE A 58 13.74 -4.44 -0.11
N ASP A 59 14.30 -5.02 0.96
CA ASP A 59 13.59 -5.95 1.84
C ASP A 59 12.84 -5.24 2.96
N TRP A 60 13.38 -4.12 3.43
CA TRP A 60 12.89 -3.40 4.58
C TRP A 60 12.51 -1.98 4.21
N GLY A 61 11.35 -1.55 4.69
CA GLY A 61 10.79 -0.25 4.44
C GLY A 61 9.28 -0.32 4.43
N PHE A 62 8.62 0.82 4.30
CA PHE A 62 7.16 0.86 4.20
C PHE A 62 6.74 0.64 2.76
N HIS A 63 6.15 -0.53 2.50
CA HIS A 63 5.63 -0.90 1.17
C HIS A 63 4.19 -0.43 1.03
N SER A 64 3.90 0.21 -0.09
CA SER A 64 2.57 0.71 -0.43
C SER A 64 2.39 0.74 -1.93
N TYR A 65 1.21 1.15 -2.40
CA TYR A 65 0.87 1.22 -3.81
C TYR A 65 0.35 2.61 -4.15
N ILE A 66 0.78 3.14 -5.30
CA ILE A 66 0.42 4.49 -5.73
C ILE A 66 -1.04 4.59 -6.19
N ASN A 67 -1.64 3.47 -6.58
CA ASN A 67 -3.04 3.45 -6.99
C ASN A 67 -3.74 2.20 -6.43
N CYS A 68 -5.07 2.20 -6.50
CA CYS A 68 -5.90 1.13 -5.95
C CYS A 68 -6.76 0.44 -7.02
N GLU A 69 -6.34 0.50 -8.27
CA GLU A 69 -7.04 -0.15 -9.37
C GLU A 69 -6.88 -1.66 -9.29
N LEU A 70 -7.99 -2.35 -9.55
CA LEU A 70 -7.98 -3.79 -9.77
C LEU A 70 -7.62 -4.07 -11.22
N VAL A 71 -6.66 -4.96 -11.40
CA VAL A 71 -6.27 -5.41 -12.73
C VAL A 71 -6.47 -6.92 -12.84
N SER A 72 -6.74 -7.37 -14.04
CA SER A 72 -6.75 -8.80 -14.31
C SER A 72 -5.36 -9.38 -14.07
N SER A 73 -5.33 -10.59 -13.58
CA SER A 73 -4.17 -11.26 -12.99
C SER A 73 -2.93 -11.39 -13.86
N TYR A 74 -3.00 -11.06 -15.14
CA TYR A 74 -1.92 -11.39 -16.07
C TYR A 74 -1.04 -10.22 -16.49
N ASN A 75 -1.52 -9.00 -16.42
CA ASN A 75 -0.84 -7.92 -17.15
C ASN A 75 -0.22 -6.83 -16.30
N LYS A 76 -0.70 -6.58 -15.12
CA LYS A 76 -0.18 -5.54 -14.24
C LYS A 76 -0.53 -5.85 -12.80
N ILE A 77 0.37 -5.55 -11.92
CA ILE A 77 0.11 -5.62 -10.50
C ILE A 77 0.00 -4.18 -10.02
N ASN A 78 -1.22 -3.69 -9.86
CA ASN A 78 -1.43 -2.37 -9.29
C ASN A 78 -1.63 -2.42 -7.79
N LEU A 79 -2.15 -3.50 -7.29
CA LEU A 79 -2.25 -3.81 -5.88
C LEU A 79 -1.94 -5.28 -5.69
N TYR A 80 -2.99 -6.10 -5.75
CA TYR A 80 -2.88 -7.56 -5.73
C TYR A 80 -3.82 -8.11 -6.78
N SER A 81 -3.53 -9.28 -7.31
CA SER A 81 -4.43 -9.91 -8.27
C SER A 81 -5.78 -10.20 -7.60
N CYS A 82 -6.85 -10.17 -8.40
CA CYS A 82 -8.19 -10.50 -7.92
C CYS A 82 -8.25 -11.88 -7.26
N GLU A 83 -7.53 -12.86 -7.79
CA GLU A 83 -7.46 -14.21 -7.25
C GLU A 83 -6.90 -14.24 -5.84
N LYS A 84 -5.80 -13.52 -5.60
CA LYS A 84 -5.20 -13.42 -4.26
C LYS A 84 -6.12 -12.73 -3.28
N LEU A 85 -6.75 -11.63 -3.68
CA LEU A 85 -7.69 -10.92 -2.82
C LEU A 85 -8.89 -11.79 -2.45
N ILE A 86 -9.47 -12.48 -3.42
CA ILE A 86 -10.59 -13.42 -3.19
C ILE A 86 -10.16 -14.50 -2.19
N HIS A 87 -8.99 -15.06 -2.35
CA HIS A 87 -8.48 -16.08 -1.44
C HIS A 87 -8.34 -15.50 -0.01
N TRP A 88 -7.74 -14.34 0.14
CA TRP A 88 -7.53 -13.74 1.46
C TRP A 88 -8.83 -13.37 2.16
N ILE A 89 -9.80 -12.79 1.45
CA ILE A 89 -11.09 -12.44 2.07
C ILE A 89 -11.92 -13.67 2.44
N SER A 90 -11.65 -14.83 1.86
CA SER A 90 -12.28 -16.09 2.29
C SER A 90 -11.74 -16.57 3.65
N LEU A 91 -10.58 -16.11 4.06
CA LEU A 91 -9.91 -16.51 5.31
C LEU A 91 -10.10 -15.49 6.43
N GLN A 92 -10.20 -14.22 6.10
CA GLN A 92 -10.28 -13.15 7.07
C GLN A 92 -10.79 -11.86 6.43
N THR A 93 -11.18 -10.89 7.24
CA THR A 93 -11.51 -9.56 6.75
C THR A 93 -10.24 -8.86 6.29
N VAL A 94 -10.31 -8.23 5.13
CA VAL A 94 -9.20 -7.48 4.53
C VAL A 94 -9.64 -6.05 4.31
N TYR A 95 -8.78 -5.11 4.65
CA TYR A 95 -9.02 -3.67 4.53
C TYR A 95 -8.05 -3.04 3.55
N LEU A 96 -8.50 -1.99 2.88
CA LEU A 96 -7.64 -1.08 2.14
C LEU A 96 -7.58 0.23 2.89
N GLY A 97 -6.39 0.65 3.28
CA GLY A 97 -6.17 1.90 3.99
C GLY A 97 -5.53 2.96 3.09
N GLU A 98 -5.92 4.21 3.32
CA GLU A 98 -5.30 5.36 2.69
C GLU A 98 -4.16 5.87 3.58
N PHE A 99 -3.01 6.05 2.97
CA PHE A 99 -1.80 6.51 3.63
C PHE A 99 -1.21 7.70 2.88
N ILE A 100 -0.33 8.40 3.55
CA ILE A 100 0.43 9.51 2.96
C ILE A 100 1.92 9.24 3.18
N ILE A 101 2.68 9.35 2.10
CA ILE A 101 4.13 9.51 2.17
C ILE A 101 4.35 11.01 2.38
N PRO A 102 4.80 11.45 3.56
CA PRO A 102 4.88 12.88 3.85
C PRO A 102 5.97 13.57 3.06
N LYS A 103 5.78 14.85 2.81
CA LYS A 103 6.80 15.72 2.21
C LYS A 103 8.13 15.55 2.94
N GLY A 104 9.20 15.39 2.18
CA GLY A 104 10.56 15.19 2.72
C GLY A 104 10.96 13.74 2.91
N ALA A 105 10.02 12.80 2.83
CA ALA A 105 10.33 11.37 2.88
C ALA A 105 11.14 10.93 1.66
N THR A 106 11.98 9.92 1.84
CA THR A 106 12.68 9.27 0.73
C THR A 106 11.89 8.07 0.28
N TYR A 107 11.69 7.94 -1.02
CA TYR A 107 10.91 6.83 -1.58
C TYR A 107 11.47 6.36 -2.92
N CYS A 108 11.08 5.16 -3.30
CA CYS A 108 11.38 4.58 -4.60
C CYS A 108 10.10 3.98 -5.18
N LEU A 109 9.82 4.26 -6.44
CA LEU A 109 8.65 3.77 -7.17
C LEU A 109 9.13 2.85 -8.29
N ASN A 110 8.49 1.69 -8.45
CA ASN A 110 8.77 0.82 -9.59
C ASN A 110 7.67 0.93 -10.66
N LYS A 111 7.88 0.25 -11.80
CA LYS A 111 6.93 0.28 -12.93
C LYS A 111 5.57 -0.35 -12.62
N TYR A 112 5.47 -1.13 -11.54
CA TYR A 112 4.23 -1.81 -11.15
C TYR A 112 3.36 -0.97 -10.22
N GLY A 113 3.80 0.24 -9.87
CA GLY A 113 3.08 1.09 -8.93
C GLY A 113 3.37 0.78 -7.47
N GLU A 114 4.30 -0.12 -7.18
CA GLU A 114 4.78 -0.36 -5.83
C GLU A 114 5.70 0.77 -5.39
N VAL A 115 5.55 1.18 -4.14
CA VAL A 115 6.38 2.21 -3.53
C VAL A 115 6.98 1.66 -2.24
N VAL A 116 8.25 1.92 -2.02
CA VAL A 116 8.88 1.75 -0.71
C VAL A 116 9.34 3.11 -0.21
N SER A 117 9.06 3.42 1.05
CA SER A 117 9.40 4.70 1.66
C SER A 117 9.95 4.51 3.06
N ASP A 118 10.68 5.52 3.54
CA ASP A 118 11.22 5.55 4.89
C ASP A 118 10.26 6.19 5.91
N LYS A 119 9.21 6.85 5.43
CA LYS A 119 8.16 7.44 6.25
C LYS A 119 6.79 7.15 5.67
N LEU A 120 5.82 6.97 6.55
CA LEU A 120 4.44 6.71 6.16
C LEU A 120 3.49 7.18 7.26
N MET A 121 2.30 7.63 6.89
CA MET A 121 1.28 8.08 7.83
C MET A 121 -0.10 7.55 7.42
N TYR A 122 -0.81 6.94 8.35
CA TYR A 122 -2.20 6.52 8.14
C TYR A 122 -3.14 7.72 8.30
N THR A 123 -4.05 7.90 7.33
CA THR A 123 -4.98 9.05 7.36
C THR A 123 -6.23 8.81 8.20
N GLY A 124 -6.51 7.58 8.57
CA GLY A 124 -7.77 7.19 9.21
C GLY A 124 -8.82 6.68 8.22
N ASN A 125 -8.65 6.95 6.93
CA ASN A 125 -9.57 6.51 5.90
C ASN A 125 -9.27 5.07 5.48
N HIS A 126 -10.30 4.24 5.49
CA HIS A 126 -10.19 2.84 5.10
C HIS A 126 -11.51 2.33 4.56
N ILE A 127 -11.45 1.26 3.80
CA ILE A 127 -12.61 0.51 3.35
C ILE A 127 -12.37 -0.98 3.55
N GLU A 128 -13.45 -1.75 3.75
CA GLU A 128 -13.38 -3.20 3.72
C GLU A 128 -13.38 -3.67 2.27
N ILE A 129 -12.49 -4.60 1.93
CA ILE A 129 -12.47 -5.21 0.61
C ILE A 129 -13.45 -6.38 0.61
N THR A 130 -14.47 -6.30 -0.23
CA THR A 130 -15.49 -7.34 -0.37
C THR A 130 -15.44 -7.97 -1.77
N SER A 131 -16.01 -9.16 -1.93
CA SER A 131 -16.08 -9.80 -3.24
C SER A 131 -16.85 -8.94 -4.25
N ASP A 132 -17.90 -8.25 -3.83
CA ASP A 132 -18.64 -7.35 -4.71
C ASP A 132 -17.75 -6.24 -5.30
N LYS A 133 -16.89 -5.66 -4.49
CA LYS A 133 -15.94 -4.64 -4.95
C LYS A 133 -14.95 -5.21 -5.95
N ILE A 134 -14.49 -6.44 -5.73
CA ILE A 134 -13.54 -7.09 -6.62
C ILE A 134 -14.16 -7.37 -7.97
N TYR A 135 -15.40 -7.88 -8.00
CA TYR A 135 -16.07 -8.25 -9.25
C TYR A 135 -16.74 -7.09 -9.98
N ASN A 136 -17.20 -6.07 -9.25
CA ASN A 136 -18.06 -5.03 -9.81
C ASN A 136 -17.42 -3.64 -9.89
N SER A 137 -16.15 -3.51 -9.51
CA SER A 137 -15.46 -2.22 -9.53
C SER A 137 -14.10 -2.34 -10.20
N LYS A 138 -13.74 -1.33 -10.99
CA LYS A 138 -12.39 -1.21 -11.56
C LYS A 138 -11.39 -0.72 -10.51
N GLU A 139 -11.87 -0.01 -9.51
CA GLU A 139 -11.06 0.52 -8.41
C GLU A 139 -11.65 0.05 -7.10
N LEU A 140 -10.79 -0.34 -6.17
CA LEU A 140 -11.18 -0.70 -4.81
C LEU A 140 -11.61 0.52 -4.01
N TRP A 141 -10.94 1.62 -4.22
CA TRP A 141 -11.24 2.87 -3.54
C TRP A 141 -12.01 3.79 -4.46
N LYS A 142 -13.22 4.15 -4.04
CA LYS A 142 -14.01 5.16 -4.74
C LYS A 142 -14.20 6.34 -3.82
N GLU A 143 -13.83 7.51 -4.28
CA GLU A 143 -14.18 8.76 -3.61
C GLU A 143 -15.68 8.99 -3.74
N LYS A 144 -16.28 9.37 -2.65
CA LYS A 144 -17.69 9.70 -2.61
C LYS A 144 -17.94 11.09 -3.16
#